data_6f26d655eb47cfc75920695f9f210a39
#
_entry.id   6f26d655eb47cfc75920695f9f210a39
#
_cell.length_a   1.000
_cell.length_b   1.000
_cell.length_c   1.000
_cell.angle_alpha   90.00
_cell.angle_beta   90.00
_cell.angle_gamma   90.00
#
_symmetry.space_group_name_H-M   'P 1'
#
loop_
_entity.id
_entity.type
_entity.pdbx_description
1 polymer ?
#
loop_
_entity_poly.entity_id
_entity_poly.type
_entity_poly.pdbx_seq_one_letter_code
_entity_poly.pdbx_strand_id
1 'polypeptide(L)'
;SRRCSSFPCRRGGQVQDRVAGRSRVSSMSVVALLALEQPECQAVHPGRFAYTAHLAASGTHAPVQRWDNGAVSALTSILSSPGWELLASLQARQENNPIPLTELGSALRARGIEAELTAAILTQLALRHAARTKFGPVASHMVFTRDGLEQATRLVVAVRHAQRFRDCGATRVGDLGCGIGADALAMAGLGLDVLAVDIDPDAAGAVAANLRDFEGAQVRLGDVMDLDIAELAAEGVDALFADPARRTGASRGSARITNPQAWSPPLSTVLSWARTIDRVGVKVAPGIAYDFIPAHWHAQWVSVDGKLVEASLWSPALAPEGAGRSCLLLNEAGVAHRLVCPEPMAANEPAERVEVAPLGRIIAEPDPAVIRSGLLARLAHQAGAGIVSDKIAYLTGDNMPDSPFYDRFEVLEVTNLRSKAIAAALRSRDARSVEIKKRGADINPDELRKALKLTGANPELTVIATRVGGRHRAIICRRLPANL
;
A
#
# COMPACT_ATOMS: atom_id res chain seq x y z
N SER A 1 10.29 65.06 24.41
CA SER A 1 9.61 65.52 25.64
C SER A 1 8.72 64.45 26.21
N ARG A 2 9.20 63.97 27.34
CA ARG A 2 8.45 63.73 28.59
C ARG A 2 7.47 62.57 28.60
N ARG A 3 7.80 61.62 29.38
CA ARG A 3 7.69 61.18 30.81
C ARG A 3 6.54 60.15 30.93
N CYS A 4 6.86 58.95 31.39
CA CYS A 4 6.94 58.38 32.70
C CYS A 4 5.73 58.52 33.62
N SER A 5 5.18 57.41 34.01
CA SER A 5 4.78 56.98 35.39
C SER A 5 3.53 56.07 35.27
N SER A 6 3.26 55.05 36.03
CA SER A 6 3.81 54.38 37.19
C SER A 6 2.87 53.20 37.48
N PHE A 7 3.42 52.10 37.99
CA PHE A 7 2.70 50.97 38.62
C PHE A 7 1.83 51.35 39.80
N PRO A 8 0.81 50.55 40.17
CA PRO A 8 1.10 49.62 41.23
C PRO A 8 0.50 48.19 41.12
N CYS A 9 1.24 47.31 41.78
CA CYS A 9 0.98 45.93 42.13
C CYS A 9 -0.18 45.76 43.12
N ARG A 10 -1.07 44.75 42.96
CA ARG A 10 -1.69 44.01 44.09
C ARG A 10 -2.10 42.57 43.66
N ARG A 11 -1.57 41.71 44.40
CA ARG A 11 -1.73 40.34 44.88
C ARG A 11 -3.11 39.70 44.71
N GLY A 12 -3.04 38.39 44.39
CA GLY A 12 -3.81 37.34 45.07
C GLY A 12 -4.86 36.65 44.24
N GLY A 13 -4.71 35.36 44.02
CA GLY A 13 -5.86 34.50 43.86
C GLY A 13 -5.77 33.46 42.75
N GLN A 14 -5.45 32.27 43.16
CA GLN A 14 -5.87 30.97 42.57
C GLN A 14 -5.30 30.55 41.20
N VAL A 15 -4.32 29.64 41.34
CA VAL A 15 -3.99 28.59 40.38
C VAL A 15 -5.22 27.66 40.29
N GLN A 16 -5.91 27.67 39.18
CA GLN A 16 -6.81 26.59 38.82
C GLN A 16 -6.41 26.08 37.44
N ASP A 17 -6.14 24.81 37.45
CA ASP A 17 -5.86 23.89 36.37
C ASP A 17 -6.44 24.29 35.00
N ARG A 18 -5.55 24.55 34.03
CA ARG A 18 -5.83 24.44 32.61
C ARG A 18 -4.89 23.42 31.99
N VAL A 19 -5.13 22.15 32.29
CA VAL A 19 -4.67 21.01 31.49
C VAL A 19 -5.92 20.42 30.85
N ALA A 20 -6.20 20.76 29.62
CA ALA A 20 -6.94 19.94 28.66
C ALA A 20 -7.19 20.75 27.37
N GLY A 21 -6.33 20.55 26.41
CA GLY A 21 -6.47 21.11 25.06
C GLY A 21 -5.48 20.48 24.12
N ARG A 22 -5.30 19.15 24.21
CA ARG A 22 -4.56 18.41 23.17
C ARG A 22 -5.55 17.98 22.11
N SER A 23 -5.41 18.63 20.95
CA SER A 23 -6.11 18.31 19.70
C SER A 23 -6.06 16.80 19.44
N ARG A 24 -7.23 16.15 19.43
CA ARG A 24 -7.43 14.87 18.77
C ARG A 24 -7.25 15.13 17.28
N VAL A 25 -6.08 14.77 16.73
CA VAL A 25 -5.94 14.59 15.29
C VAL A 25 -6.79 13.36 14.97
N SER A 26 -7.96 13.56 14.40
CA SER A 26 -8.83 12.46 14.02
C SER A 26 -8.15 11.66 12.90
N SER A 27 -8.39 10.34 12.84
CA SER A 27 -7.95 9.47 11.74
C SER A 27 -8.33 10.00 10.36
N MET A 28 -9.43 10.77 10.28
CA MET A 28 -9.87 11.54 9.12
C MET A 28 -8.84 12.53 8.59
N SER A 29 -8.14 13.25 9.47
CA SER A 29 -7.20 14.29 9.06
C SER A 29 -5.96 13.75 8.36
N VAL A 30 -5.52 12.53 8.69
CA VAL A 30 -4.31 11.94 8.10
C VAL A 30 -4.60 11.36 6.71
N VAL A 31 -5.73 10.70 6.50
CA VAL A 31 -6.14 10.20 5.18
C VAL A 31 -6.44 11.37 4.24
N ALA A 32 -7.08 12.43 4.72
CA ALA A 32 -7.33 13.66 3.97
C ALA A 32 -6.04 14.42 3.63
N LEU A 33 -5.06 14.49 4.54
CA LEU A 33 -3.75 15.10 4.29
C LEU A 33 -2.97 14.36 3.20
N LEU A 34 -2.93 13.03 3.24
CA LEU A 34 -2.28 12.21 2.21
C LEU A 34 -2.93 12.39 0.81
N ALA A 35 -4.23 12.75 0.76
CA ALA A 35 -4.95 13.02 -0.48
C ALA A 35 -4.74 14.44 -1.03
N LEU A 36 -4.48 15.42 -0.16
CA LEU A 36 -4.38 16.85 -0.51
C LEU A 36 -2.96 17.30 -0.91
N GLU A 37 -1.92 16.59 -0.52
CA GLU A 37 -0.52 16.95 -0.81
C GLU A 37 -0.06 16.58 -2.24
N GLN A 38 -0.96 16.14 -3.14
CA GLN A 38 -0.59 15.71 -4.48
C GLN A 38 -0.78 16.84 -5.50
N PRO A 39 0.23 17.16 -6.33
CA PRO A 39 0.17 18.25 -7.31
C PRO A 39 -0.88 18.05 -8.42
N GLU A 40 -1.33 16.82 -8.66
CA GLU A 40 -2.37 16.52 -9.66
C GLU A 40 -3.79 16.94 -9.24
N CYS A 41 -4.04 17.21 -7.94
CA CYS A 41 -5.33 17.69 -7.45
C CYS A 41 -5.55 19.21 -7.58
N GLN A 42 -4.54 19.98 -8.02
CA GLN A 42 -4.65 21.45 -8.10
C GLN A 42 -5.30 21.97 -9.39
N ALA A 43 -5.68 21.12 -10.33
CA ALA A 43 -6.22 21.53 -11.63
C ALA A 43 -7.74 21.54 -11.78
N VAL A 44 -8.52 21.33 -10.71
CA VAL A 44 -10.00 21.36 -10.77
C VAL A 44 -10.56 22.38 -9.76
N HIS A 45 -10.95 23.54 -10.29
CA HIS A 45 -11.79 24.62 -9.72
C HIS A 45 -11.68 24.98 -8.23
N PRO A 46 -11.36 26.26 -7.90
CA PRO A 46 -11.46 26.81 -6.55
C PRO A 46 -12.92 27.19 -6.24
N GLY A 47 -13.72 26.23 -5.88
CA GLY A 47 -15.12 26.46 -5.51
C GLY A 47 -15.58 25.43 -4.49
N ARG A 48 -15.65 25.88 -3.22
CA ARG A 48 -16.24 25.20 -2.06
C ARG A 48 -15.42 24.09 -1.40
N PHE A 49 -14.41 24.49 -0.64
CA PHE A 49 -13.95 23.74 0.52
C PHE A 49 -13.90 24.66 1.75
N ALA A 50 -15.08 25.00 2.26
CA ALA A 50 -15.23 25.46 3.64
C ALA A 50 -15.80 24.28 4.44
N TYR A 51 -14.96 23.33 4.82
CA TYR A 51 -15.31 22.33 5.82
C TYR A 51 -15.12 23.00 7.18
N THR A 52 -16.18 23.62 7.68
CA THR A 52 -16.29 24.03 9.08
C THR A 52 -16.26 22.77 9.93
N ALA A 53 -15.19 22.60 10.70
CA ALA A 53 -15.12 21.63 11.77
C ALA A 53 -16.15 21.99 12.86
N HIS A 54 -17.38 21.51 12.72
CA HIS A 54 -18.34 21.43 13.80
C HIS A 54 -18.23 20.04 14.42
N LEU A 55 -17.29 19.87 15.33
CA LEU A 55 -17.32 18.78 16.29
C LEU A 55 -18.39 19.10 17.34
N ALA A 56 -19.61 18.66 17.10
CA ALA A 56 -20.58 18.52 18.15
C ALA A 56 -20.13 17.40 19.09
N ALA A 57 -19.84 17.77 20.32
CA ALA A 57 -19.66 16.81 21.41
C ALA A 57 -21.03 16.21 21.75
N SER A 58 -21.43 15.17 21.06
CA SER A 58 -22.50 14.28 21.47
C SER A 58 -21.91 12.90 21.73
N GLY A 59 -21.69 12.62 23.02
CA GLY A 59 -21.30 11.31 23.52
C GLY A 59 -22.46 10.32 23.44
N THR A 60 -22.76 9.85 22.25
CA THR A 60 -23.57 8.64 22.06
C THR A 60 -22.71 7.65 21.27
N HIS A 61 -22.05 6.77 22.02
CA HIS A 61 -21.45 5.58 21.43
C HIS A 61 -22.55 4.79 20.72
N ALA A 62 -22.49 4.71 19.39
CA ALA A 62 -23.29 3.73 18.68
C ALA A 62 -22.94 2.34 19.26
N PRO A 63 -23.92 1.56 19.71
CA PRO A 63 -23.65 0.23 20.24
C PRO A 63 -23.00 -0.59 19.13
N VAL A 64 -21.87 -1.26 19.43
CA VAL A 64 -21.34 -2.33 18.60
C VAL A 64 -22.51 -3.25 18.28
N GLN A 65 -22.93 -3.29 17.00
CA GLN A 65 -24.05 -4.13 16.59
C GLN A 65 -23.76 -5.56 17.02
N ARG A 66 -24.63 -6.11 17.86
CA ARG A 66 -24.61 -7.54 18.15
C ARG A 66 -24.94 -8.24 16.83
N TRP A 67 -24.00 -9.00 16.33
CA TRP A 67 -24.24 -9.85 15.18
C TRP A 67 -25.33 -10.88 15.54
N ASP A 68 -26.46 -10.84 14.85
CA ASP A 68 -27.64 -11.67 15.18
C ASP A 68 -27.42 -13.19 15.06
N ASN A 69 -26.27 -13.63 14.55
CA ASN A 69 -25.90 -15.02 14.37
C ASN A 69 -25.03 -15.62 15.51
N GLY A 70 -24.84 -14.92 16.62
CA GLY A 70 -24.14 -15.43 17.79
C GLY A 70 -22.64 -15.65 17.66
N ALA A 71 -22.02 -15.20 16.56
CA ALA A 71 -20.57 -15.25 16.37
C ALA A 71 -19.87 -14.31 17.38
N VAL A 72 -18.98 -14.87 18.19
CA VAL A 72 -18.17 -14.11 19.16
C VAL A 72 -16.82 -13.86 18.53
N SER A 73 -16.50 -12.59 18.28
CA SER A 73 -15.18 -12.17 17.78
C SER A 73 -14.13 -12.28 18.89
N ALA A 74 -12.92 -12.72 18.56
CA ALA A 74 -11.77 -12.66 19.44
C ALA A 74 -11.42 -11.22 19.89
N LEU A 75 -11.98 -10.22 19.23
CA LEU A 75 -11.83 -8.81 19.55
C LEU A 75 -12.88 -8.29 20.54
N THR A 76 -13.86 -9.10 20.97
CA THR A 76 -15.00 -8.65 21.78
C THR A 76 -14.56 -7.90 23.04
N SER A 77 -13.53 -8.38 23.73
CA SER A 77 -13.01 -7.74 24.94
C SER A 77 -12.42 -6.34 24.67
N ILE A 78 -11.78 -6.15 23.52
CA ILE A 78 -11.23 -4.86 23.06
C ILE A 78 -12.33 -3.91 22.60
N LEU A 79 -13.36 -4.42 21.94
CA LEU A 79 -14.45 -3.63 21.37
C LEU A 79 -15.47 -3.20 22.43
N SER A 80 -15.37 -3.71 23.67
CA SER A 80 -16.12 -3.20 24.81
C SER A 80 -15.63 -1.79 25.19
N SER A 81 -16.52 -0.94 25.72
CA SER A 81 -16.13 0.42 26.12
C SER A 81 -14.94 0.46 27.08
N PRO A 82 -14.87 -0.35 28.16
CA PRO A 82 -13.70 -0.39 29.03
C PRO A 82 -12.43 -0.87 28.34
N GLY A 83 -12.52 -1.88 27.47
CA GLY A 83 -11.38 -2.40 26.72
C GLY A 83 -10.83 -1.37 25.75
N TRP A 84 -11.73 -0.67 25.07
CA TRP A 84 -11.36 0.40 24.13
C TRP A 84 -10.64 1.58 24.79
N GLU A 85 -11.21 2.10 25.89
CA GLU A 85 -10.61 3.21 26.64
C GLU A 85 -9.25 2.85 27.21
N LEU A 86 -9.13 1.63 27.74
CA LEU A 86 -7.87 1.12 28.27
C LEU A 86 -6.83 0.99 27.15
N LEU A 87 -7.18 0.43 25.99
CA LEU A 87 -6.28 0.33 24.84
C LEU A 87 -5.83 1.72 24.37
N ALA A 88 -6.76 2.68 24.27
CA ALA A 88 -6.44 4.04 23.83
C ALA A 88 -5.46 4.74 24.80
N SER A 89 -5.69 4.61 26.11
CA SER A 89 -4.83 5.20 27.13
C SER A 89 -3.43 4.61 27.13
N LEU A 90 -3.33 3.29 26.96
CA LEU A 90 -2.05 2.58 26.90
C LEU A 90 -1.30 2.85 25.59
N GLN A 91 -2.01 3.01 24.48
CA GLN A 91 -1.41 3.43 23.20
C GLN A 91 -0.74 4.79 23.34
N ALA A 92 -1.44 5.80 23.88
CA ALA A 92 -0.90 7.12 24.10
C ALA A 92 0.31 7.09 25.07
N ARG A 93 0.28 6.23 26.09
CA ARG A 93 1.41 6.04 26.99
C ARG A 93 2.61 5.43 26.29
N GLN A 94 2.43 4.39 25.49
CA GLN A 94 3.50 3.74 24.73
C GLN A 94 4.13 4.67 23.69
N GLU A 95 3.40 5.60 23.14
CA GLU A 95 3.95 6.62 22.22
C GLU A 95 4.82 7.66 22.93
N ASN A 96 4.44 8.06 24.15
CA ASN A 96 5.17 9.06 24.93
C ASN A 96 6.32 8.46 25.77
N ASN A 97 6.13 7.26 26.31
CA ASN A 97 7.11 6.58 27.18
C ASN A 97 7.01 5.06 26.99
N PRO A 98 7.66 4.50 25.95
CA PRO A 98 7.55 3.08 25.63
C PRO A 98 8.18 2.21 26.72
N ILE A 99 7.46 1.17 27.13
CA ILE A 99 7.96 0.11 28.02
C ILE A 99 7.79 -1.25 27.32
N PRO A 100 8.60 -2.26 27.67
CA PRO A 100 8.45 -3.61 27.12
C PRO A 100 7.05 -4.16 27.36
N LEU A 101 6.45 -4.79 26.34
CA LEU A 101 5.08 -5.36 26.44
C LEU A 101 4.97 -6.43 27.54
N THR A 102 6.05 -7.15 27.84
CA THR A 102 6.13 -8.12 28.93
C THR A 102 5.96 -7.46 30.30
N GLU A 103 6.60 -6.31 30.49
CA GLU A 103 6.49 -5.51 31.71
C GLU A 103 5.10 -4.89 31.83
N LEU A 104 4.56 -4.34 30.74
CA LEU A 104 3.20 -3.81 30.68
C LEU A 104 2.19 -4.89 31.06
N GLY A 105 2.32 -6.10 30.51
CA GLY A 105 1.44 -7.22 30.82
C GLY A 105 1.47 -7.60 32.30
N SER A 106 2.64 -7.58 32.94
CA SER A 106 2.76 -7.83 34.38
C SER A 106 2.10 -6.72 35.21
N ALA A 107 2.26 -5.46 34.80
CA ALA A 107 1.63 -4.33 35.48
C ALA A 107 0.11 -4.33 35.36
N LEU A 108 -0.47 -4.75 34.21
CA LEU A 108 -1.92 -4.87 34.02
C LEU A 108 -2.51 -5.97 34.90
N ARG A 109 -1.89 -7.15 34.94
CA ARG A 109 -2.30 -8.24 35.83
C ARG A 109 -2.21 -7.85 37.30
N ALA A 110 -1.17 -7.17 37.72
CA ALA A 110 -1.03 -6.67 39.09
C ALA A 110 -2.14 -5.68 39.48
N ARG A 111 -2.74 -4.99 38.51
CA ARG A 111 -3.91 -4.10 38.70
C ARG A 111 -5.27 -4.82 38.62
N GLY A 112 -5.28 -6.14 38.51
CA GLY A 112 -6.50 -6.94 38.46
C GLY A 112 -7.21 -6.93 37.10
N ILE A 113 -6.53 -6.49 36.02
CA ILE A 113 -7.09 -6.58 34.66
C ILE A 113 -7.11 -8.06 34.25
N GLU A 114 -8.26 -8.51 33.75
CA GLU A 114 -8.47 -9.90 33.30
C GLU A 114 -7.41 -10.35 32.29
N ALA A 115 -7.06 -11.63 32.36
CA ALA A 115 -5.97 -12.20 31.56
C ALA A 115 -6.29 -12.12 30.06
N GLU A 116 -7.54 -12.35 29.66
CA GLU A 116 -8.00 -12.29 28.29
C GLU A 116 -7.88 -10.85 27.73
N LEU A 117 -8.42 -9.87 28.44
CA LEU A 117 -8.32 -8.45 28.06
C LEU A 117 -6.86 -7.98 28.02
N THR A 118 -6.03 -8.41 29.01
CA THR A 118 -4.59 -8.10 29.01
C THR A 118 -3.92 -8.65 27.75
N ALA A 119 -4.15 -9.90 27.38
CA ALA A 119 -3.58 -10.53 26.19
C ALA A 119 -4.04 -9.84 24.90
N ALA A 120 -5.32 -9.50 24.81
CA ALA A 120 -5.90 -8.80 23.67
C ALA A 120 -5.28 -7.41 23.50
N ILE A 121 -5.12 -6.62 24.57
CA ILE A 121 -4.47 -5.30 24.55
C ILE A 121 -3.02 -5.40 24.09
N LEU A 122 -2.23 -6.31 24.67
CA LEU A 122 -0.83 -6.49 24.28
C LEU A 122 -0.68 -6.88 22.82
N THR A 123 -1.60 -7.73 22.34
CA THR A 123 -1.66 -8.12 20.92
C THR A 123 -1.94 -6.91 20.04
N GLN A 124 -2.92 -6.08 20.39
CA GLN A 124 -3.24 -4.88 19.60
C GLN A 124 -2.09 -3.88 19.60
N LEU A 125 -1.43 -3.62 20.73
CA LEU A 125 -0.27 -2.74 20.79
C LEU A 125 0.87 -3.25 19.89
N ALA A 126 1.14 -4.56 19.88
CA ALA A 126 2.13 -5.16 19.01
C ALA A 126 1.75 -5.05 17.53
N LEU A 127 0.47 -5.33 17.18
CA LEU A 127 -0.02 -5.23 15.80
C LEU A 127 -0.03 -3.79 15.31
N ARG A 128 -0.44 -2.82 16.13
CA ARG A 128 -0.38 -1.38 15.81
C ARG A 128 1.04 -0.91 15.54
N HIS A 129 2.01 -1.38 16.33
CA HIS A 129 3.42 -1.07 16.09
C HIS A 129 3.90 -1.63 14.74
N ALA A 130 3.60 -2.90 14.46
CA ALA A 130 3.96 -3.54 13.17
C ALA A 130 3.24 -2.90 11.98
N ALA A 131 1.99 -2.43 12.18
CA ALA A 131 1.16 -1.82 11.15
C ALA A 131 1.68 -0.44 10.65
N ARG A 132 2.56 0.22 11.42
CA ARG A 132 3.10 1.55 11.04
C ARG A 132 3.75 1.57 9.66
N THR A 133 4.35 0.47 9.23
CA THR A 133 4.94 0.34 7.88
C THR A 133 3.93 0.33 6.74
N LYS A 134 2.66 0.01 7.02
CA LYS A 134 1.58 -0.02 6.02
C LYS A 134 0.63 1.18 6.14
N PHE A 135 0.39 1.66 7.37
CA PHE A 135 -0.65 2.62 7.70
C PHE A 135 -0.11 3.93 8.30
N GLY A 136 1.21 4.04 8.48
CA GLY A 136 1.80 5.23 9.10
C GLY A 136 1.19 5.53 10.49
N PRO A 137 0.95 6.82 10.80
CA PRO A 137 0.37 7.23 12.09
C PRO A 137 -1.06 6.71 12.33
N VAL A 138 -1.84 6.42 11.29
CA VAL A 138 -3.23 5.93 11.41
C VAL A 138 -3.28 4.59 12.14
N ALA A 139 -2.22 3.78 12.04
CA ALA A 139 -2.11 2.49 12.72
C ALA A 139 -2.41 2.54 14.22
N SER A 140 -2.09 3.65 14.90
CA SER A 140 -2.33 3.78 16.35
C SER A 140 -3.82 3.87 16.75
N HIS A 141 -4.69 4.13 15.78
CA HIS A 141 -6.14 4.27 15.99
C HIS A 141 -6.95 3.09 15.44
N MET A 142 -6.29 2.16 14.73
CA MET A 142 -6.92 1.00 14.11
C MET A 142 -6.93 -0.23 15.03
N VAL A 143 -7.81 -1.17 14.69
CA VAL A 143 -7.85 -2.54 15.22
C VAL A 143 -7.42 -3.51 14.12
N PHE A 144 -6.63 -4.49 14.51
CA PHE A 144 -6.03 -5.45 13.59
C PHE A 144 -6.30 -6.89 14.02
N THR A 145 -6.56 -7.75 13.06
CA THR A 145 -6.28 -9.18 13.19
C THR A 145 -4.87 -9.47 12.63
N ARG A 146 -4.23 -10.58 13.01
CA ARG A 146 -2.88 -10.92 12.49
C ARG A 146 -2.90 -11.11 10.99
N ASP A 147 -3.84 -11.92 10.51
CA ASP A 147 -3.99 -12.24 9.09
C ASP A 147 -4.47 -11.02 8.30
N GLY A 148 -5.39 -10.24 8.86
CA GLY A 148 -5.86 -8.98 8.28
C GLY A 148 -4.72 -7.98 8.08
N LEU A 149 -3.83 -7.80 9.07
CA LEU A 149 -2.67 -6.92 8.90
C LEU A 149 -1.70 -7.41 7.80
N GLU A 150 -1.47 -8.73 7.72
CA GLU A 150 -0.59 -9.29 6.68
C GLU A 150 -1.14 -9.03 5.28
N GLN A 151 -2.46 -9.20 5.09
CA GLN A 151 -3.13 -9.13 3.80
C GLN A 151 -3.60 -7.72 3.42
N ALA A 152 -3.77 -6.82 4.38
CA ALA A 152 -4.29 -5.48 4.14
C ALA A 152 -3.50 -4.70 3.09
N THR A 153 -4.22 -3.97 2.26
CA THR A 153 -3.69 -2.97 1.35
C THR A 153 -2.91 -1.90 2.12
N ARG A 154 -1.78 -1.45 1.60
CA ARG A 154 -1.06 -0.30 2.17
C ARG A 154 -1.91 0.96 2.04
N LEU A 155 -1.93 1.82 3.06
CA LEU A 155 -2.77 3.02 3.05
C LEU A 155 -2.50 3.92 1.83
N VAL A 156 -1.26 4.09 1.43
CA VAL A 156 -0.89 4.88 0.24
C VAL A 156 -1.49 4.33 -1.06
N VAL A 157 -1.74 3.03 -1.14
CA VAL A 157 -2.41 2.38 -2.28
C VAL A 157 -3.93 2.47 -2.14
N ALA A 158 -4.47 2.18 -0.95
CA ALA A 158 -5.91 2.29 -0.66
C ALA A 158 -6.45 3.70 -0.94
N VAL A 159 -5.67 4.75 -0.62
CA VAL A 159 -6.01 6.14 -0.98
C VAL A 159 -6.13 6.32 -2.50
N ARG A 160 -5.29 5.66 -3.31
CA ARG A 160 -5.38 5.75 -4.78
C ARG A 160 -6.60 5.02 -5.32
N HIS A 161 -7.00 3.90 -4.72
CA HIS A 161 -8.27 3.25 -5.04
C HIS A 161 -9.45 4.16 -4.73
N ALA A 162 -9.50 4.72 -3.53
CA ALA A 162 -10.55 5.63 -3.10
C ALA A 162 -10.64 6.90 -3.97
N GLN A 163 -9.50 7.50 -4.35
CA GLN A 163 -9.44 8.62 -5.28
C GLN A 163 -10.07 8.26 -6.62
N ARG A 164 -9.75 7.08 -7.18
CA ARG A 164 -10.31 6.63 -8.46
C ARG A 164 -11.84 6.54 -8.41
N PHE A 165 -12.40 5.94 -7.37
CA PHE A 165 -13.85 5.89 -7.17
C PHE A 165 -14.47 7.28 -7.10
N ARG A 166 -13.93 8.15 -6.26
CA ARG A 166 -14.42 9.53 -6.11
C ARG A 166 -14.33 10.32 -7.41
N ASP A 167 -13.19 10.26 -8.10
CA ASP A 167 -12.93 11.05 -9.30
C ASP A 167 -13.78 10.54 -10.50
N CYS A 168 -14.22 9.27 -10.47
CA CYS A 168 -15.19 8.71 -11.40
C CYS A 168 -16.66 8.87 -10.95
N GLY A 169 -16.92 9.68 -9.90
CA GLY A 169 -18.26 10.06 -9.49
C GLY A 169 -19.02 9.03 -8.68
N ALA A 170 -18.33 8.05 -8.07
CA ALA A 170 -18.96 7.17 -7.08
C ALA A 170 -19.37 7.96 -5.83
N THR A 171 -20.48 7.58 -5.24
CA THR A 171 -21.00 8.17 -3.99
C THR A 171 -21.06 7.17 -2.87
N ARG A 172 -21.42 5.92 -3.15
CA ARG A 172 -21.49 4.84 -2.17
C ARG A 172 -20.87 3.56 -2.72
N VAL A 173 -19.78 3.13 -2.08
CA VAL A 173 -18.97 1.98 -2.53
C VAL A 173 -19.23 0.76 -1.63
N GLY A 174 -19.54 -0.38 -2.25
CA GLY A 174 -19.52 -1.68 -1.60
C GLY A 174 -18.10 -2.24 -1.61
N ASP A 175 -17.45 -2.36 -0.45
CA ASP A 175 -16.14 -3.03 -0.27
C ASP A 175 -16.40 -4.49 0.13
N LEU A 176 -16.33 -5.39 -0.85
CA LEU A 176 -16.76 -6.78 -0.77
C LEU A 176 -15.56 -7.73 -0.55
N GLY A 177 -15.46 -8.28 0.65
CA GLY A 177 -14.27 -8.96 1.16
C GLY A 177 -13.28 -7.96 1.74
N CYS A 178 -13.79 -7.04 2.57
CA CYS A 178 -13.06 -5.84 3.02
C CYS A 178 -11.92 -6.13 4.02
N GLY A 179 -11.85 -7.34 4.61
CA GLY A 179 -10.88 -7.66 5.65
C GLY A 179 -10.98 -6.71 6.83
N ILE A 180 -9.85 -6.15 7.27
CA ILE A 180 -9.82 -5.15 8.35
C ILE A 180 -10.18 -3.73 7.87
N GLY A 181 -10.59 -3.57 6.62
CA GLY A 181 -11.14 -2.33 6.08
C GLY A 181 -10.09 -1.29 5.67
N ALA A 182 -8.97 -1.67 5.11
CA ALA A 182 -7.95 -0.70 4.67
C ALA A 182 -8.46 0.20 3.53
N ASP A 183 -9.10 -0.40 2.51
CA ASP A 183 -9.69 0.30 1.38
C ASP A 183 -10.96 1.04 1.79
N ALA A 184 -11.83 0.40 2.59
CA ALA A 184 -13.02 1.02 3.18
C ALA A 184 -12.68 2.29 3.99
N LEU A 185 -11.62 2.25 4.81
CA LEU A 185 -11.14 3.40 5.59
C LEU A 185 -10.68 4.54 4.69
N ALA A 186 -9.97 4.24 3.61
CA ALA A 186 -9.53 5.25 2.65
C ALA A 186 -10.72 5.86 1.89
N MET A 187 -11.70 5.06 1.48
CA MET A 187 -12.93 5.52 0.83
C MET A 187 -13.74 6.43 1.74
N ALA A 188 -14.01 6.01 2.98
CA ALA A 188 -14.71 6.82 3.98
C ALA A 188 -13.95 8.10 4.31
N GLY A 189 -12.61 8.03 4.43
CA GLY A 189 -11.73 9.17 4.66
C GLY A 189 -11.73 10.21 3.53
N LEU A 190 -12.08 9.81 2.30
CA LEU A 190 -12.28 10.70 1.16
C LEU A 190 -13.73 11.16 0.97
N GLY A 191 -14.62 10.84 1.90
CA GLY A 191 -16.00 11.28 1.92
C GLY A 191 -16.96 10.45 1.08
N LEU A 192 -16.59 9.22 0.75
CA LEU A 192 -17.50 8.25 0.14
C LEU A 192 -18.29 7.53 1.24
N ASP A 193 -19.55 7.24 1.01
CA ASP A 193 -20.28 6.29 1.82
C ASP A 193 -19.76 4.86 1.52
N VAL A 194 -19.69 4.02 2.55
CA VAL A 194 -19.12 2.66 2.42
C VAL A 194 -20.03 1.61 2.99
N LEU A 195 -20.29 0.55 2.24
CA LEU A 195 -20.81 -0.71 2.73
C LEU A 195 -19.67 -1.73 2.73
N ALA A 196 -19.11 -2.04 3.91
CA ALA A 196 -18.04 -3.03 4.06
C ALA A 196 -18.65 -4.40 4.40
N VAL A 197 -18.26 -5.42 3.66
CA VAL A 197 -18.77 -6.81 3.87
C VAL A 197 -17.60 -7.76 4.00
N ASP A 198 -17.64 -8.60 5.03
CA ASP A 198 -16.69 -9.72 5.19
C ASP A 198 -17.37 -10.93 5.83
N ILE A 199 -16.91 -12.13 5.49
CA ILE A 199 -17.41 -13.40 6.04
C ILE A 199 -16.81 -13.73 7.41
N ASP A 200 -15.59 -13.20 7.69
CA ASP A 200 -14.88 -13.43 8.94
C ASP A 200 -15.39 -12.47 10.03
N PRO A 201 -15.96 -12.98 11.14
CA PRO A 201 -16.46 -12.14 12.23
C PRO A 201 -15.37 -11.28 12.89
N ASP A 202 -14.12 -11.73 12.95
CA ASP A 202 -13.01 -10.94 13.47
C ASP A 202 -12.65 -9.79 12.53
N ALA A 203 -12.66 -10.02 11.21
CA ALA A 203 -12.46 -8.99 10.21
C ALA A 203 -13.61 -7.97 10.25
N ALA A 204 -14.88 -8.44 10.27
CA ALA A 204 -16.05 -7.59 10.39
C ALA A 204 -16.04 -6.75 11.68
N GLY A 205 -15.62 -7.32 12.81
CA GLY A 205 -15.43 -6.58 14.06
C GLY A 205 -14.32 -5.52 13.97
N ALA A 206 -13.21 -5.87 13.33
CA ALA A 206 -12.10 -4.94 13.15
C ALA A 206 -12.48 -3.77 12.23
N VAL A 207 -13.12 -4.03 11.08
CA VAL A 207 -13.54 -2.96 10.16
C VAL A 207 -14.62 -2.07 10.78
N ALA A 208 -15.56 -2.62 11.56
CA ALA A 208 -16.55 -1.83 12.29
C ALA A 208 -15.90 -0.87 13.29
N ALA A 209 -14.87 -1.33 14.01
CA ALA A 209 -14.09 -0.45 14.90
C ALA A 209 -13.29 0.60 14.13
N ASN A 210 -12.73 0.25 12.97
CA ASN A 210 -11.92 1.16 12.16
C ASN A 210 -12.77 2.24 11.46
N LEU A 211 -14.03 1.94 11.16
CA LEU A 211 -14.96 2.86 10.50
C LEU A 211 -15.91 3.60 11.45
N ARG A 212 -15.83 3.38 12.77
CA ARG A 212 -16.77 3.91 13.77
C ARG A 212 -16.95 5.43 13.76
N ASP A 213 -15.95 6.18 13.29
CA ASP A 213 -15.97 7.64 13.27
C ASP A 213 -16.57 8.20 11.95
N PHE A 214 -17.04 7.34 11.03
CA PHE A 214 -17.60 7.70 9.74
C PHE A 214 -19.09 7.37 9.67
N GLU A 215 -19.95 8.40 9.67
CA GLU A 215 -21.41 8.24 9.70
C GLU A 215 -21.97 7.51 8.46
N GLY A 216 -21.34 7.67 7.28
CA GLY A 216 -21.72 7.03 6.03
C GLY A 216 -21.21 5.59 5.88
N ALA A 217 -20.54 5.05 6.91
CA ALA A 217 -20.00 3.69 6.85
C ALA A 217 -20.95 2.68 7.51
N GLN A 218 -21.20 1.59 6.82
CA GLN A 218 -21.96 0.43 7.30
C GLN A 218 -21.11 -0.82 7.16
N VAL A 219 -21.26 -1.75 8.12
CA VAL A 219 -20.55 -3.03 8.10
C VAL A 219 -21.57 -4.17 8.18
N ARG A 220 -21.39 -5.17 7.33
CA ARG A 220 -22.25 -6.35 7.24
C ARG A 220 -21.38 -7.61 7.35
N LEU A 221 -21.71 -8.48 8.30
CA LEU A 221 -21.12 -9.82 8.36
C LEU A 221 -21.90 -10.73 7.39
N GLY A 222 -21.21 -11.31 6.40
CA GLY A 222 -21.86 -12.20 5.42
C GLY A 222 -20.92 -12.66 4.32
N ASP A 223 -21.34 -13.69 3.61
CA ASP A 223 -20.63 -14.15 2.41
C ASP A 223 -21.01 -13.26 1.23
N VAL A 224 -20.01 -12.74 0.55
CA VAL A 224 -20.19 -11.92 -0.66
C VAL A 224 -20.82 -12.71 -1.81
N MET A 225 -20.76 -14.04 -1.77
CA MET A 225 -21.41 -14.92 -2.75
C MET A 225 -22.94 -15.00 -2.58
N ASP A 226 -23.44 -14.68 -1.39
CA ASP A 226 -24.87 -14.68 -1.09
C ASP A 226 -25.53 -13.31 -1.35
N LEU A 227 -24.78 -12.30 -1.75
CA LEU A 227 -25.28 -10.94 -2.00
C LEU A 227 -25.99 -10.85 -3.35
N ASP A 228 -27.18 -10.28 -3.36
CA ASP A 228 -27.83 -9.81 -4.59
C ASP A 228 -27.33 -8.39 -4.94
N ILE A 229 -26.58 -8.28 -6.03
CA ILE A 229 -26.03 -7.01 -6.51
C ILE A 229 -27.14 -6.02 -6.91
N ALA A 230 -28.31 -6.51 -7.35
CA ALA A 230 -29.42 -5.63 -7.68
C ALA A 230 -30.06 -5.04 -6.42
N GLU A 231 -30.12 -5.80 -5.32
CA GLU A 231 -30.54 -5.26 -4.01
C GLU A 231 -29.56 -4.22 -3.50
N LEU A 232 -28.25 -4.45 -3.60
CA LEU A 232 -27.24 -3.44 -3.22
C LEU A 232 -27.38 -2.14 -4.05
N ALA A 233 -27.63 -2.26 -5.35
CA ALA A 233 -27.90 -1.10 -6.19
C ALA A 233 -29.19 -0.37 -5.76
N ALA A 234 -30.24 -1.08 -5.38
CA ALA A 234 -31.47 -0.50 -4.82
C ALA A 234 -31.25 0.17 -3.46
N GLU A 235 -30.30 -0.31 -2.66
CA GLU A 235 -29.84 0.33 -1.42
C GLU A 235 -28.97 1.59 -1.66
N GLY A 236 -28.68 1.93 -2.93
CA GLY A 236 -27.92 3.11 -3.34
C GLY A 236 -26.42 2.86 -3.50
N VAL A 237 -25.94 1.61 -3.48
CA VAL A 237 -24.55 1.28 -3.82
C VAL A 237 -24.36 1.49 -5.33
N ASP A 238 -23.48 2.42 -5.71
CA ASP A 238 -23.24 2.81 -7.10
C ASP A 238 -21.85 2.43 -7.63
N ALA A 239 -21.03 1.80 -6.76
CA ALA A 239 -19.72 1.26 -7.11
C ALA A 239 -19.36 0.06 -6.23
N LEU A 240 -18.53 -0.85 -6.75
CA LEU A 240 -18.07 -2.03 -6.03
C LEU A 240 -16.55 -2.14 -6.08
N PHE A 241 -15.96 -2.51 -4.96
CA PHE A 241 -14.57 -2.94 -4.86
C PHE A 241 -14.50 -4.34 -4.26
N ALA A 242 -13.62 -5.20 -4.78
CA ALA A 242 -13.41 -6.53 -4.25
C ALA A 242 -11.93 -6.88 -4.12
N ASP A 243 -11.58 -7.58 -3.03
CA ASP A 243 -10.27 -8.22 -2.83
C ASP A 243 -10.45 -9.73 -2.60
N PRO A 244 -10.65 -10.53 -3.67
CA PRO A 244 -10.92 -11.95 -3.57
C PRO A 244 -9.83 -12.71 -2.82
N ALA A 245 -10.21 -13.57 -1.85
CA ALA A 245 -9.28 -14.40 -1.12
C ALA A 245 -8.59 -15.41 -2.04
N ARG A 246 -7.24 -15.45 -1.99
CA ARG A 246 -6.37 -16.25 -2.88
C ARG A 246 -5.63 -17.37 -2.14
N ARG A 247 -6.07 -17.72 -0.95
CA ARG A 247 -5.44 -18.76 -0.11
C ARG A 247 -6.49 -19.78 0.34
N THR A 248 -6.08 -21.03 0.49
CA THR A 248 -6.95 -22.13 0.95
C THR A 248 -7.22 -22.13 2.45
N GLY A 249 -6.76 -21.12 3.20
CA GLY A 249 -6.95 -20.99 4.65
C GLY A 249 -6.20 -19.78 5.21
N ALA A 250 -6.59 -19.36 6.41
CA ALA A 250 -6.04 -18.19 7.10
C ALA A 250 -4.60 -18.38 7.63
N SER A 251 -4.04 -19.60 7.61
CA SER A 251 -2.74 -19.89 8.24
C SER A 251 -1.54 -19.53 7.39
N ARG A 252 -0.46 -19.08 8.05
CA ARG A 252 0.87 -18.90 7.41
C ARG A 252 1.30 -20.20 6.73
N GLY A 253 1.59 -20.14 5.42
CA GLY A 253 2.06 -21.28 4.63
C GLY A 253 0.99 -21.94 3.76
N SER A 254 -0.29 -21.49 3.78
CA SER A 254 -1.29 -21.95 2.82
C SER A 254 -0.87 -21.62 1.39
N ALA A 255 -1.04 -22.57 0.47
CA ALA A 255 -0.67 -22.41 -0.93
C ALA A 255 -1.48 -21.26 -1.57
N ARG A 256 -0.78 -20.43 -2.36
CA ARG A 256 -1.45 -19.41 -3.18
C ARG A 256 -2.21 -20.08 -4.32
N ILE A 257 -3.48 -19.77 -4.46
CA ILE A 257 -4.33 -20.20 -5.57
C ILE A 257 -3.95 -19.36 -6.79
N THR A 258 -3.36 -19.98 -7.80
CA THR A 258 -2.90 -19.31 -9.02
C THR A 258 -4.01 -19.11 -10.04
N ASN A 259 -5.01 -20.01 -10.06
CA ASN A 259 -6.17 -19.90 -10.95
C ASN A 259 -7.19 -18.90 -10.37
N PRO A 260 -7.46 -17.76 -11.05
CA PRO A 260 -8.40 -16.75 -10.55
C PRO A 260 -9.85 -17.24 -10.43
N GLN A 261 -10.21 -18.33 -11.13
CA GLN A 261 -11.56 -18.92 -11.04
C GLN A 261 -11.76 -19.77 -9.77
N ALA A 262 -10.70 -20.05 -9.05
CA ALA A 262 -10.74 -20.75 -7.77
C ALA A 262 -10.56 -19.79 -6.56
N TRP A 263 -10.57 -18.48 -6.77
CA TRP A 263 -10.59 -17.48 -5.71
C TRP A 263 -11.97 -17.41 -5.06
N SER A 264 -12.08 -16.78 -3.91
CA SER A 264 -13.35 -16.54 -3.23
C SER A 264 -13.56 -15.02 -3.03
N PRO A 265 -14.50 -14.39 -3.76
CA PRO A 265 -15.26 -14.93 -4.90
C PRO A 265 -14.40 -15.20 -6.14
N PRO A 266 -14.86 -16.08 -7.08
CA PRO A 266 -14.19 -16.28 -8.37
C PRO A 266 -14.10 -14.97 -9.15
N LEU A 267 -12.99 -14.74 -9.88
CA LEU A 267 -12.80 -13.51 -10.65
C LEU A 267 -13.95 -13.29 -11.66
N SER A 268 -14.43 -14.34 -12.34
CA SER A 268 -15.56 -14.22 -13.27
C SER A 268 -16.84 -13.71 -12.60
N THR A 269 -17.09 -14.09 -11.35
CA THR A 269 -18.23 -13.58 -10.58
C THR A 269 -18.09 -12.09 -10.34
N VAL A 270 -16.92 -11.63 -9.84
CA VAL A 270 -16.67 -10.21 -9.61
C VAL A 270 -16.81 -9.39 -10.88
N LEU A 271 -16.24 -9.88 -12.00
CA LEU A 271 -16.35 -9.20 -13.30
C LEU A 271 -17.80 -9.13 -13.80
N SER A 272 -18.64 -10.11 -13.45
CA SER A 272 -20.06 -10.13 -13.86
C SER A 272 -20.91 -9.07 -13.16
N TRP A 273 -20.51 -8.58 -11.98
CA TRP A 273 -21.20 -7.52 -11.24
C TRP A 273 -21.31 -6.22 -12.03
N ALA A 274 -20.34 -5.97 -12.92
CA ALA A 274 -20.35 -4.81 -13.81
C ALA A 274 -21.54 -4.76 -14.79
N ARG A 275 -22.38 -5.82 -14.86
CA ARG A 275 -23.64 -5.82 -15.61
C ARG A 275 -24.75 -5.10 -14.86
N THR A 276 -24.64 -4.98 -13.54
CA THR A 276 -25.66 -4.37 -12.69
C THR A 276 -25.18 -3.03 -12.13
N ILE A 277 -23.94 -2.98 -11.63
CA ILE A 277 -23.26 -1.75 -11.16
C ILE A 277 -22.02 -1.59 -12.04
N ASP A 278 -22.00 -0.54 -12.87
CA ASP A 278 -20.98 -0.36 -13.92
C ASP A 278 -19.58 0.01 -13.37
N ARG A 279 -19.50 0.57 -12.17
CA ARG A 279 -18.25 0.94 -11.48
C ARG A 279 -17.74 -0.21 -10.62
N VAL A 280 -16.95 -1.11 -11.21
CA VAL A 280 -16.35 -2.25 -10.48
C VAL A 280 -14.84 -2.18 -10.54
N GLY A 281 -14.21 -2.19 -9.35
CA GLY A 281 -12.78 -2.39 -9.15
C GLY A 281 -12.51 -3.75 -8.51
N VAL A 282 -11.44 -4.44 -8.91
CA VAL A 282 -11.04 -5.68 -8.26
C VAL A 282 -9.52 -5.77 -8.12
N LYS A 283 -9.08 -6.04 -6.90
CA LYS A 283 -7.68 -6.28 -6.58
C LYS A 283 -7.31 -7.72 -6.96
N VAL A 284 -6.23 -7.87 -7.69
CA VAL A 284 -5.78 -9.17 -8.19
C VAL A 284 -4.30 -9.41 -7.87
N ALA A 285 -3.86 -10.66 -8.05
CA ALA A 285 -2.44 -10.96 -7.92
C ALA A 285 -1.64 -10.21 -8.99
N PRO A 286 -0.48 -9.61 -8.65
CA PRO A 286 0.33 -8.91 -9.64
C PRO A 286 0.93 -9.84 -10.70
N GLY A 287 0.83 -11.15 -10.53
CA GLY A 287 1.21 -12.17 -11.50
C GLY A 287 0.06 -12.69 -12.36
N ILE A 288 -1.10 -12.03 -12.35
CA ILE A 288 -2.25 -12.43 -13.18
C ILE A 288 -1.85 -12.52 -14.64
N ALA A 289 -2.29 -13.59 -15.33
CA ALA A 289 -2.10 -13.70 -16.77
C ALA A 289 -3.10 -12.78 -17.49
N TYR A 290 -2.66 -12.15 -18.57
CA TYR A 290 -3.46 -11.18 -19.30
C TYR A 290 -4.77 -11.78 -19.86
N ASP A 291 -4.77 -13.07 -20.19
CA ASP A 291 -5.95 -13.80 -20.69
C ASP A 291 -7.16 -13.78 -19.73
N PHE A 292 -6.93 -13.53 -18.45
CA PHE A 292 -8.00 -13.38 -17.45
C PHE A 292 -8.54 -11.93 -17.36
N ILE A 293 -7.92 -10.98 -18.05
CA ILE A 293 -8.32 -9.57 -18.01
C ILE A 293 -9.30 -9.31 -19.17
N PRO A 294 -10.49 -8.75 -18.93
CA PRO A 294 -11.38 -8.40 -20.04
C PRO A 294 -10.73 -7.33 -20.93
N ALA A 295 -10.81 -7.51 -22.25
CA ALA A 295 -10.15 -6.66 -23.25
C ALA A 295 -10.47 -5.15 -23.08
N HIS A 296 -11.72 -4.86 -22.69
CA HIS A 296 -12.25 -3.49 -22.55
C HIS A 296 -12.11 -2.89 -21.16
N TRP A 297 -11.47 -3.61 -20.21
CA TRP A 297 -11.15 -3.10 -18.88
C TRP A 297 -9.77 -2.41 -18.87
N HIS A 298 -9.48 -1.75 -17.77
CA HIS A 298 -8.14 -1.23 -17.51
C HIS A 298 -7.47 -2.03 -16.41
N ALA A 299 -6.21 -2.42 -16.61
CA ALA A 299 -5.43 -3.11 -15.60
C ALA A 299 -4.24 -2.25 -15.16
N GLN A 300 -4.09 -2.04 -13.85
CA GLN A 300 -3.03 -1.22 -13.28
C GLN A 300 -2.17 -2.04 -12.32
N TRP A 301 -0.84 -2.06 -12.54
CA TRP A 301 0.12 -2.65 -11.63
C TRP A 301 0.71 -1.58 -10.72
N VAL A 302 0.79 -1.87 -9.42
CA VAL A 302 1.24 -0.91 -8.40
C VAL A 302 2.51 -1.40 -7.73
N SER A 303 3.52 -0.55 -7.66
CA SER A 303 4.69 -0.73 -6.80
C SER A 303 4.77 0.37 -5.75
N VAL A 304 5.33 0.02 -4.58
CA VAL A 304 5.64 0.96 -3.50
C VAL A 304 7.11 0.79 -3.15
N ASP A 305 7.88 1.87 -3.25
CA ASP A 305 9.34 1.88 -3.05
C ASP A 305 10.05 0.74 -3.82
N GLY A 306 9.74 0.61 -5.13
CA GLY A 306 10.31 -0.39 -6.01
C GLY A 306 9.86 -1.84 -5.75
N LYS A 307 8.88 -2.06 -4.87
CA LYS A 307 8.31 -3.38 -4.58
C LYS A 307 6.93 -3.49 -5.19
N LEU A 308 6.75 -4.43 -6.10
CA LEU A 308 5.46 -4.76 -6.68
C LEU A 308 4.52 -5.31 -5.59
N VAL A 309 3.40 -4.64 -5.36
CA VAL A 309 2.47 -4.96 -4.26
C VAL A 309 1.19 -5.61 -4.76
N GLU A 310 0.61 -5.12 -5.86
CA GLU A 310 -0.65 -5.62 -6.39
C GLU A 310 -0.84 -5.30 -7.87
N ALA A 311 -1.92 -5.82 -8.45
CA ALA A 311 -2.55 -5.29 -9.63
C ALA A 311 -4.04 -5.10 -9.35
N SER A 312 -4.67 -4.15 -10.05
CA SER A 312 -6.09 -3.86 -9.94
C SER A 312 -6.71 -3.81 -11.32
N LEU A 313 -7.91 -4.39 -11.47
CA LEU A 313 -8.69 -4.30 -12.69
C LEU A 313 -9.84 -3.31 -12.46
N TRP A 314 -10.04 -2.44 -13.42
CA TRP A 314 -11.03 -1.36 -13.36
C TRP A 314 -12.00 -1.49 -14.55
N SER A 315 -13.29 -1.51 -14.27
CA SER A 315 -14.31 -1.46 -15.30
C SER A 315 -14.22 -0.16 -16.13
N PRO A 316 -14.80 -0.10 -17.33
CA PRO A 316 -14.74 1.11 -18.17
C PRO A 316 -15.22 2.38 -17.47
N ALA A 317 -16.22 2.29 -16.59
CA ALA A 317 -16.74 3.43 -15.82
C ALA A 317 -15.75 3.95 -14.76
N LEU A 318 -14.77 3.14 -14.37
CA LEU A 318 -13.67 3.51 -13.45
C LEU A 318 -12.33 3.74 -14.17
N ALA A 319 -12.31 3.73 -15.49
CA ALA A 319 -11.10 3.84 -16.30
C ALA A 319 -11.16 5.06 -17.24
N PRO A 320 -10.99 6.29 -16.74
CA PRO A 320 -10.99 7.50 -17.58
C PRO A 320 -9.87 7.50 -18.62
N GLU A 321 -8.78 6.75 -18.39
CA GLU A 321 -7.69 6.51 -19.32
C GLU A 321 -8.05 5.55 -20.47
N GLY A 322 -9.22 4.92 -20.43
CA GLY A 322 -9.68 3.93 -21.39
C GLY A 322 -9.19 2.51 -21.12
N ALA A 323 -9.57 1.58 -22.00
CA ALA A 323 -9.11 0.20 -21.94
C ALA A 323 -7.58 0.12 -22.09
N GLY A 324 -6.98 -0.88 -21.45
CA GLY A 324 -5.54 -1.10 -21.56
C GLY A 324 -4.83 -1.37 -20.25
N ARG A 325 -3.55 -0.99 -20.19
CA ARG A 325 -2.69 -1.25 -19.04
C ARG A 325 -1.92 -0.02 -18.62
N SER A 326 -1.65 0.08 -17.31
CA SER A 326 -0.77 1.09 -16.74
C SER A 326 0.06 0.51 -15.59
N CYS A 327 1.10 1.23 -15.20
CA CYS A 327 1.72 1.04 -13.91
C CYS A 327 1.71 2.35 -13.11
N LEU A 328 1.60 2.18 -11.79
CA LEU A 328 1.63 3.24 -10.79
C LEU A 328 2.75 2.95 -9.81
N LEU A 329 3.72 3.85 -9.74
CA LEU A 329 4.81 3.79 -8.79
C LEU A 329 4.53 4.79 -7.68
N LEU A 330 4.56 4.31 -6.45
CA LEU A 330 4.34 5.10 -5.25
C LEU A 330 5.57 5.05 -4.35
N ASN A 331 5.82 6.09 -3.58
CA ASN A 331 6.67 6.01 -2.41
C ASN A 331 5.83 6.08 -1.11
N GLU A 332 6.45 5.86 0.04
CA GLU A 332 5.76 5.91 1.34
C GLU A 332 5.20 7.31 1.65
N ALA A 333 5.75 8.38 1.07
CA ALA A 333 5.22 9.74 1.19
C ALA A 333 4.01 10.01 0.27
N GLY A 334 3.61 9.03 -0.57
CA GLY A 334 2.47 9.15 -1.46
C GLY A 334 2.77 9.82 -2.81
N VAL A 335 4.02 10.20 -3.10
CA VAL A 335 4.39 10.68 -4.45
C VAL A 335 4.13 9.59 -5.47
N ALA A 336 3.49 9.94 -6.57
CA ALA A 336 3.02 9.01 -7.57
C ALA A 336 3.57 9.32 -8.96
N HIS A 337 4.02 8.27 -9.66
CA HIS A 337 4.37 8.34 -11.07
C HIS A 337 3.59 7.27 -11.83
N ARG A 338 2.92 7.66 -12.91
CA ARG A 338 2.09 6.77 -13.70
C ARG A 338 2.60 6.69 -15.14
N LEU A 339 2.76 5.47 -15.65
CA LEU A 339 3.01 5.20 -17.06
C LEU A 339 1.78 4.50 -17.65
N VAL A 340 1.21 5.11 -18.67
CA VAL A 340 0.03 4.60 -19.40
C VAL A 340 0.41 4.45 -20.87
N CYS A 341 -0.15 3.47 -21.57
CA CYS A 341 -0.08 3.44 -23.01
C CYS A 341 -1.02 4.52 -23.56
N PRO A 342 -0.54 5.51 -24.35
CA PRO A 342 -1.40 6.56 -24.87
C PRO A 342 -2.27 6.08 -26.03
N GLU A 343 -1.88 4.99 -26.65
CA GLU A 343 -2.63 4.40 -27.76
C GLU A 343 -3.64 3.39 -27.21
N PRO A 344 -4.87 3.35 -27.75
CA PRO A 344 -5.84 2.35 -27.36
C PRO A 344 -5.28 0.94 -27.52
N MET A 345 -5.30 0.15 -26.46
CA MET A 345 -4.91 -1.25 -26.49
C MET A 345 -5.91 -2.09 -25.71
N ALA A 346 -6.12 -3.34 -26.10
CA ALA A 346 -6.87 -4.24 -25.27
C ALA A 346 -6.04 -4.67 -24.03
N ALA A 347 -6.68 -4.71 -22.86
CA ALA A 347 -5.95 -5.03 -21.62
C ALA A 347 -5.35 -6.44 -21.60
N ASN A 348 -5.90 -7.35 -22.38
CA ASN A 348 -5.44 -8.75 -22.52
C ASN A 348 -4.44 -8.98 -23.68
N GLU A 349 -4.07 -7.96 -24.43
CA GLU A 349 -3.07 -8.12 -25.48
C GLU A 349 -1.72 -8.62 -24.92
N PRO A 350 -0.99 -9.44 -25.68
CA PRO A 350 0.39 -9.79 -25.35
C PRO A 350 1.25 -8.54 -25.18
N ALA A 351 2.23 -8.60 -24.26
CA ALA A 351 3.20 -7.52 -24.14
C ALA A 351 4.06 -7.42 -25.40
N GLU A 352 4.29 -6.20 -25.86
CA GLU A 352 5.19 -5.91 -26.96
C GLU A 352 6.63 -6.35 -26.63
N ARG A 353 7.34 -6.86 -27.62
CA ARG A 353 8.74 -7.26 -27.47
C ARG A 353 9.66 -6.05 -27.56
N VAL A 354 10.67 -6.05 -26.70
CA VAL A 354 11.76 -5.07 -26.77
C VAL A 354 12.90 -5.67 -27.57
N GLU A 355 13.49 -4.89 -28.45
CA GLU A 355 14.66 -5.30 -29.22
C GLU A 355 15.89 -5.49 -28.33
N VAL A 356 16.72 -6.49 -28.66
CA VAL A 356 17.99 -6.71 -28.00
C VAL A 356 19.01 -5.73 -28.55
N ALA A 357 19.68 -4.98 -27.67
CA ALA A 357 20.72 -4.04 -28.01
C ALA A 357 22.09 -4.47 -27.44
N PRO A 358 23.19 -4.07 -28.05
CA PRO A 358 24.50 -4.17 -27.43
C PRO A 358 24.53 -3.44 -26.08
N LEU A 359 25.30 -3.94 -25.11
CA LEU A 359 25.45 -3.27 -23.83
C LEU A 359 26.12 -1.89 -24.05
N GLY A 360 25.39 -0.83 -23.74
CA GLY A 360 25.86 0.54 -23.80
C GLY A 360 26.54 1.01 -22.51
N ARG A 361 26.75 2.31 -22.39
CA ARG A 361 27.38 2.96 -21.23
C ARG A 361 26.50 2.90 -19.99
N ILE A 362 25.18 2.79 -20.15
CA ILE A 362 24.19 2.73 -19.07
C ILE A 362 23.45 1.42 -19.17
N ILE A 363 23.27 0.76 -18.02
CA ILE A 363 22.30 -0.29 -17.83
C ILE A 363 21.28 0.19 -16.82
N ALA A 364 19.98 -0.09 -17.07
CA ALA A 364 18.92 0.35 -16.20
C ALA A 364 18.03 -0.83 -15.76
N GLU A 365 17.60 -0.78 -14.51
CA GLU A 365 16.66 -1.73 -13.93
C GLU A 365 15.27 -1.12 -13.88
N PRO A 366 14.34 -1.52 -14.75
CA PRO A 366 12.96 -1.07 -14.71
C PRO A 366 12.25 -1.55 -13.45
N ASP A 367 11.34 -0.69 -12.94
CA ASP A 367 10.45 -1.06 -11.84
C ASP A 367 9.65 -2.33 -12.18
N PRO A 368 9.44 -3.24 -11.23
CA PRO A 368 8.69 -4.47 -11.49
C PRO A 368 7.24 -4.22 -11.95
N ALA A 369 6.61 -3.10 -11.60
CA ALA A 369 5.28 -2.75 -12.09
C ALA A 369 5.30 -2.45 -13.60
N VAL A 370 6.33 -1.77 -14.11
CA VAL A 370 6.51 -1.56 -15.56
C VAL A 370 6.66 -2.87 -16.32
N ILE A 371 7.44 -3.79 -15.76
CA ILE A 371 7.66 -5.10 -16.39
C ILE A 371 6.37 -5.91 -16.42
N ARG A 372 5.64 -5.94 -15.30
CA ARG A 372 4.42 -6.74 -15.16
C ARG A 372 3.21 -6.17 -15.88
N SER A 373 3.14 -4.85 -16.06
CA SER A 373 2.12 -4.23 -16.91
C SER A 373 2.35 -4.45 -18.40
N GLY A 374 3.53 -4.98 -18.80
CA GLY A 374 3.89 -5.16 -20.21
C GLY A 374 4.26 -3.86 -20.93
N LEU A 375 4.55 -2.79 -20.19
CA LEU A 375 4.91 -1.48 -20.75
C LEU A 375 6.42 -1.29 -20.96
N LEU A 376 7.20 -2.38 -20.87
CA LEU A 376 8.66 -2.32 -21.00
C LEU A 376 9.11 -1.80 -22.37
N ALA A 377 8.44 -2.21 -23.47
CA ALA A 377 8.76 -1.76 -24.81
C ALA A 377 8.56 -0.24 -24.96
N ARG A 378 7.44 0.25 -24.43
CA ARG A 378 7.18 1.68 -24.40
C ARG A 378 8.23 2.45 -23.62
N LEU A 379 8.60 1.98 -22.43
CA LEU A 379 9.64 2.61 -21.62
C LEU A 379 10.99 2.58 -22.34
N ALA A 380 11.33 1.47 -23.00
CA ALA A 380 12.54 1.33 -23.81
C ALA A 380 12.57 2.35 -24.97
N HIS A 381 11.45 2.50 -25.69
CA HIS A 381 11.32 3.48 -26.75
C HIS A 381 11.50 4.92 -26.23
N GLN A 382 10.84 5.28 -25.13
CA GLN A 382 10.99 6.60 -24.51
C GLN A 382 12.42 6.90 -24.05
N ALA A 383 13.14 5.85 -23.60
CA ALA A 383 14.51 5.95 -23.12
C ALA A 383 15.57 5.88 -24.25
N GLY A 384 15.17 5.61 -25.51
CA GLY A 384 16.10 5.31 -26.59
C GLY A 384 16.97 4.08 -26.30
N ALA A 385 16.39 3.04 -25.70
CA ALA A 385 17.09 1.89 -25.15
C ALA A 385 16.56 0.57 -25.72
N GLY A 386 17.38 -0.49 -25.65
CA GLY A 386 16.96 -1.87 -25.87
C GLY A 386 17.21 -2.73 -24.63
N ILE A 387 16.95 -4.06 -24.69
CA ILE A 387 17.26 -4.98 -23.61
C ILE A 387 18.64 -5.64 -23.83
N VAL A 388 19.34 -5.94 -22.73
CA VAL A 388 20.69 -6.54 -22.78
C VAL A 388 20.71 -7.99 -23.31
N SER A 389 19.59 -8.69 -23.25
CA SER A 389 19.44 -10.07 -23.75
C SER A 389 17.95 -10.43 -23.83
N ASP A 390 17.56 -11.35 -24.71
CA ASP A 390 16.19 -11.82 -24.82
C ASP A 390 15.65 -12.29 -23.45
N LYS A 391 14.42 -11.87 -23.14
CA LYS A 391 13.69 -12.16 -21.88
C LYS A 391 14.37 -11.62 -20.59
N ILE A 392 15.37 -10.77 -20.71
CA ILE A 392 16.03 -10.13 -19.57
C ILE A 392 15.65 -8.64 -19.54
N ALA A 393 14.77 -8.29 -18.62
CA ALA A 393 14.24 -6.92 -18.48
C ALA A 393 15.26 -5.98 -17.77
N TYR A 394 16.48 -5.88 -18.30
CA TYR A 394 17.41 -4.79 -18.08
C TYR A 394 17.50 -3.98 -19.37
N LEU A 395 17.23 -2.69 -19.29
CA LEU A 395 17.42 -1.77 -20.42
C LEU A 395 18.88 -1.34 -20.53
N THR A 396 19.30 -0.99 -21.73
CA THR A 396 20.66 -0.49 -21.98
C THR A 396 20.67 0.53 -23.10
N GLY A 397 21.56 1.50 -22.99
CA GLY A 397 21.79 2.57 -23.97
C GLY A 397 22.97 3.44 -23.56
N ASP A 398 23.37 4.37 -24.42
CA ASP A 398 24.49 5.28 -24.12
C ASP A 398 24.05 6.57 -23.42
N ASN A 399 22.84 7.04 -23.72
CA ASN A 399 22.30 8.31 -23.23
C ASN A 399 20.87 8.15 -22.70
N MET A 400 20.70 7.32 -21.67
CA MET A 400 19.39 7.12 -21.06
C MET A 400 19.05 8.30 -20.14
N PRO A 401 17.90 8.97 -20.34
CA PRO A 401 17.48 10.08 -19.48
C PRO A 401 17.17 9.60 -18.05
N ASP A 402 17.04 10.54 -17.12
CA ASP A 402 16.49 10.24 -15.80
C ASP A 402 14.99 9.91 -15.90
N SER A 403 14.52 9.01 -15.03
CA SER A 403 13.13 8.56 -15.05
C SER A 403 12.77 7.89 -13.74
N PRO A 404 11.57 8.09 -13.19
CA PRO A 404 11.10 7.37 -12.02
C PRO A 404 10.85 5.88 -12.29
N PHE A 405 10.78 5.47 -13.56
CA PHE A 405 10.39 4.12 -13.95
C PHE A 405 11.54 3.11 -14.03
N TYR A 406 12.78 3.55 -13.81
CA TYR A 406 13.96 2.68 -13.72
C TYR A 406 15.11 3.30 -12.92
N ASP A 407 15.88 2.47 -12.25
CA ASP A 407 17.20 2.83 -11.70
C ASP A 407 18.26 2.76 -12.79
N ARG A 408 19.18 3.75 -12.84
CA ARG A 408 20.29 3.81 -13.82
C ARG A 408 21.61 3.45 -13.15
N PHE A 409 22.44 2.75 -13.93
CA PHE A 409 23.79 2.35 -13.51
C PHE A 409 24.77 2.60 -14.65
N GLU A 410 25.84 3.34 -14.37
CA GLU A 410 26.97 3.49 -15.30
C GLU A 410 27.76 2.20 -15.36
N VAL A 411 27.99 1.66 -16.55
CA VAL A 411 28.77 0.45 -16.77
C VAL A 411 30.28 0.78 -16.68
N LEU A 412 30.94 0.22 -15.68
CA LEU A 412 32.38 0.44 -15.48
C LEU A 412 33.24 -0.70 -16.07
N GLU A 413 32.76 -1.93 -15.98
CA GLU A 413 33.47 -3.11 -16.48
C GLU A 413 32.50 -4.30 -16.65
N VAL A 414 32.77 -5.13 -17.63
CA VAL A 414 32.08 -6.41 -17.84
C VAL A 414 33.07 -7.56 -17.65
N THR A 415 32.74 -8.46 -16.73
CA THR A 415 33.61 -9.60 -16.43
C THR A 415 32.85 -10.94 -16.43
N ASN A 416 33.55 -12.03 -16.29
CA ASN A 416 32.94 -13.36 -16.15
C ASN A 416 32.21 -13.47 -14.81
N LEU A 417 31.11 -14.23 -14.76
CA LEU A 417 30.31 -14.46 -13.56
C LEU A 417 31.05 -15.49 -12.61
N ARG A 418 32.27 -15.16 -12.22
CA ARG A 418 33.10 -15.93 -11.27
C ARG A 418 33.52 -15.03 -10.13
N SER A 419 33.36 -15.46 -8.88
CA SER A 419 33.67 -14.67 -7.69
C SER A 419 35.08 -14.06 -7.70
N LYS A 420 36.08 -14.81 -8.18
CA LYS A 420 37.49 -14.35 -8.30
C LYS A 420 37.62 -13.15 -9.28
N ALA A 421 36.95 -13.21 -10.44
CA ALA A 421 36.99 -12.14 -11.43
C ALA A 421 36.23 -10.89 -10.93
N ILE A 422 35.07 -11.10 -10.33
CA ILE A 422 34.27 -9.98 -9.72
C ILE A 422 35.07 -9.35 -8.58
N ALA A 423 35.69 -10.12 -7.70
CA ALA A 423 36.52 -9.60 -6.61
C ALA A 423 37.72 -8.78 -7.13
N ALA A 424 38.40 -9.23 -8.21
CA ALA A 424 39.49 -8.49 -8.81
C ALA A 424 39.01 -7.12 -9.34
N ALA A 425 37.91 -7.09 -10.08
CA ALA A 425 37.34 -5.86 -10.65
C ALA A 425 36.84 -4.87 -9.56
N LEU A 426 36.31 -5.35 -8.44
CA LEU A 426 35.88 -4.51 -7.32
C LEU A 426 37.08 -3.97 -6.51
N ARG A 427 38.09 -4.81 -6.26
CA ARG A 427 39.31 -4.41 -5.52
C ARG A 427 40.15 -3.39 -6.32
N SER A 428 40.25 -3.52 -7.65
CA SER A 428 40.95 -2.52 -8.49
C SER A 428 40.33 -1.13 -8.40
N ARG A 429 39.07 -1.06 -7.91
CA ARG A 429 38.34 0.19 -7.67
C ARG A 429 38.25 0.56 -6.20
N ASP A 430 38.97 -0.17 -5.35
CA ASP A 430 39.00 0.03 -3.89
C ASP A 430 37.57 0.05 -3.26
N ALA A 431 36.67 -0.80 -3.77
CA ALA A 431 35.28 -0.85 -3.31
C ALA A 431 35.19 -1.37 -1.86
N ARG A 432 34.42 -0.67 -1.01
CA ARG A 432 34.17 -1.04 0.40
C ARG A 432 33.05 -2.05 0.53
N SER A 433 32.00 -1.87 -0.25
CA SER A 433 30.80 -2.72 -0.23
C SER A 433 30.25 -2.92 -1.63
N VAL A 434 29.31 -3.86 -1.75
CA VAL A 434 28.68 -4.17 -3.04
C VAL A 434 27.20 -4.49 -2.88
N GLU A 435 26.37 -3.83 -3.68
CA GLU A 435 25.03 -4.27 -3.97
C GLU A 435 25.07 -5.34 -5.06
N ILE A 436 24.39 -6.48 -4.89
CA ILE A 436 24.35 -7.54 -5.89
C ILE A 436 22.91 -7.71 -6.38
N LYS A 437 22.71 -7.40 -7.66
CA LYS A 437 21.45 -7.61 -8.38
C LYS A 437 21.58 -8.80 -9.31
N LYS A 438 20.50 -9.62 -9.43
CA LYS A 438 20.49 -10.75 -10.35
C LYS A 438 19.21 -10.83 -11.16
N ARG A 439 19.35 -11.12 -12.44
CA ARG A 439 18.23 -11.47 -13.31
C ARG A 439 18.72 -12.36 -14.46
N GLY A 440 18.18 -13.58 -14.55
CA GLY A 440 18.62 -14.57 -15.54
C GLY A 440 20.02 -15.15 -15.29
N ALA A 441 20.52 -15.07 -14.06
CA ALA A 441 21.75 -15.70 -13.60
C ALA A 441 21.47 -16.55 -12.36
N ASP A 442 22.04 -17.75 -12.32
CA ASP A 442 21.93 -18.64 -11.17
C ASP A 442 23.10 -18.41 -10.21
N ILE A 443 22.94 -17.48 -9.32
CA ILE A 443 23.86 -17.16 -8.23
C ILE A 443 23.08 -16.91 -6.93
N ASN A 444 23.74 -17.16 -5.80
CA ASN A 444 23.28 -16.70 -4.49
C ASN A 444 23.98 -15.37 -4.15
N PRO A 445 23.27 -14.22 -4.09
CA PRO A 445 23.87 -12.92 -3.80
C PRO A 445 24.61 -12.87 -2.45
N ASP A 446 24.07 -13.53 -1.40
CA ASP A 446 24.66 -13.49 -0.07
C ASP A 446 25.94 -14.31 0.03
N GLU A 447 25.98 -15.48 -0.62
CA GLU A 447 27.19 -16.28 -0.73
C GLU A 447 28.26 -15.56 -1.55
N LEU A 448 27.86 -14.95 -2.67
CA LEU A 448 28.80 -14.18 -3.48
C LEU A 448 29.34 -12.98 -2.67
N ARG A 449 28.51 -12.23 -1.97
CA ARG A 449 28.95 -11.09 -1.13
C ARG A 449 29.97 -11.52 -0.07
N LYS A 450 29.74 -12.64 0.61
CA LYS A 450 30.69 -13.23 1.58
C LYS A 450 32.04 -13.64 0.94
N ALA A 451 31.97 -14.21 -0.28
CA ALA A 451 33.18 -14.65 -0.99
C ALA A 451 34.07 -13.51 -1.49
N LEU A 452 33.50 -12.32 -1.73
CA LEU A 452 34.21 -11.16 -2.29
C LEU A 452 35.22 -10.55 -1.29
N LYS A 453 34.96 -10.59 0.02
CA LYS A 453 35.85 -10.10 1.10
C LYS A 453 36.43 -8.71 0.79
N LEU A 454 35.55 -7.74 0.56
CA LEU A 454 35.91 -6.35 0.22
C LEU A 454 36.38 -5.61 1.50
N THR A 455 37.43 -4.80 1.35
CA THR A 455 38.03 -4.01 2.45
C THR A 455 38.41 -2.60 2.00
N GLY A 456 37.93 -2.15 0.84
CA GLY A 456 38.28 -0.87 0.26
C GLY A 456 37.69 0.33 1.02
N ALA A 457 38.05 1.53 0.59
CA ALA A 457 37.60 2.80 1.16
C ALA A 457 36.53 3.52 0.33
N ASN A 458 36.43 3.18 -0.96
CA ASN A 458 35.50 3.85 -1.88
C ASN A 458 34.04 3.41 -1.67
N PRO A 459 33.06 4.26 -2.08
CA PRO A 459 31.65 3.97 -1.96
C PRO A 459 31.22 2.62 -2.54
N GLU A 460 30.02 2.21 -2.21
CA GLU A 460 29.39 1.00 -2.71
C GLU A 460 29.29 0.99 -4.26
N LEU A 461 29.68 -0.12 -4.86
CA LEU A 461 29.43 -0.42 -6.26
C LEU A 461 28.29 -1.43 -6.40
N THR A 462 27.71 -1.51 -7.58
CA THR A 462 26.67 -2.49 -7.91
C THR A 462 27.24 -3.55 -8.85
N VAL A 463 26.97 -4.81 -8.56
CA VAL A 463 27.25 -5.95 -9.47
C VAL A 463 25.90 -6.45 -10.01
N ILE A 464 25.71 -6.31 -11.32
CA ILE A 464 24.55 -6.88 -12.00
C ILE A 464 24.96 -8.20 -12.64
N ALA A 465 24.49 -9.30 -12.03
CA ALA A 465 24.69 -10.66 -12.54
C ALA A 465 23.54 -10.99 -13.51
N THR A 466 23.85 -11.09 -14.80
CA THR A 466 22.84 -11.25 -15.85
C THR A 466 23.38 -11.94 -17.10
N ARG A 467 22.57 -12.02 -18.15
CA ARG A 467 23.01 -12.39 -19.49
C ARG A 467 23.19 -11.13 -20.34
N VAL A 468 24.29 -11.08 -21.06
CA VAL A 468 24.59 -10.06 -22.07
C VAL A 468 24.86 -10.79 -23.37
N GLY A 469 24.09 -10.52 -24.41
CA GLY A 469 24.19 -11.25 -25.69
C GLY A 469 24.12 -12.78 -25.50
N GLY A 470 23.23 -13.25 -24.65
CA GLY A 470 23.01 -14.68 -24.34
C GLY A 470 24.04 -15.31 -23.41
N ARG A 471 25.11 -14.62 -23.00
CA ARG A 471 26.17 -15.16 -22.14
C ARG A 471 26.10 -14.63 -20.72
N HIS A 472 26.29 -15.45 -19.70
CA HIS A 472 26.34 -15.02 -18.31
C HIS A 472 27.55 -14.10 -18.06
N ARG A 473 27.27 -12.92 -17.51
CA ARG A 473 28.24 -11.87 -17.19
C ARG A 473 27.96 -11.27 -15.82
N ALA A 474 28.98 -10.69 -15.22
CA ALA A 474 28.87 -9.74 -14.13
C ALA A 474 29.25 -8.36 -14.66
N ILE A 475 28.34 -7.41 -14.55
CA ILE A 475 28.55 -6.02 -14.93
C ILE A 475 28.84 -5.26 -13.64
N ILE A 476 30.01 -4.67 -13.53
CA ILE A 476 30.41 -3.81 -12.42
C ILE A 476 29.92 -2.41 -12.76
N CYS A 477 29.13 -1.84 -11.88
CA CYS A 477 28.43 -0.57 -12.13
C CYS A 477 28.56 0.40 -10.97
N ARG A 478 28.35 1.69 -11.28
CA ARG A 478 28.08 2.74 -10.32
C ARG A 478 26.62 3.19 -10.49
N ARG A 479 25.88 3.23 -9.37
CA ARG A 479 24.52 3.78 -9.40
C ARG A 479 24.58 5.27 -9.75
N LEU A 480 23.80 5.69 -10.71
CA LEU A 480 23.62 7.10 -11.04
C LEU A 480 22.55 7.72 -10.14
N PRO A 481 22.73 8.98 -9.69
CA PRO A 481 21.71 9.64 -8.88
C PRO A 481 20.43 9.82 -9.69
N ALA A 482 19.30 9.77 -9.01
CA ALA A 482 18.04 10.27 -9.51
C ALA A 482 18.02 11.80 -9.28
N ASN A 483 17.73 12.57 -10.31
CA ASN A 483 17.61 14.03 -10.24
C ASN A 483 16.12 14.44 -10.18
N LEU A 484 15.27 13.61 -9.55
CA LEU A 484 13.82 13.82 -9.45
C LEU A 484 13.45 14.62 -8.20
#